data_e41856fff6adea80dd573ef4ae504bfc
#
_entry.id   e41856fff6adea80dd573ef4ae504bfc
#
_cell.length_a   1.000
_cell.length_b   1.000
_cell.length_c   1.000
_cell.angle_alpha   90.00
_cell.angle_beta   90.00
_cell.angle_gamma   90.00
#
_symmetry.space_group_name_H-M   'P 1'
#
loop_
_entity.id
_entity.type
_entity.pdbx_description
1 polymer ?
#
loop_
_entity_poly.entity_id
_entity_poly.type
_entity_poly.pdbx_seq_one_letter_code
_entity_poly.pdbx_strand_id
1 'polypeptide(L)'
;KGLITINHEDLKRLKNVKVLLRAHGEPPETYRIAKENNIEIIDATCPVVLQLQQKIKRSYEETDPDTGQIVIYGKRGHAEVNGLVGQTHGEAVVIESLDDFSRIDFNKQISLYSQTTKSVDGFKKIVEEITLRQSSGQKLLYYDTICRQVANRIPNIREFARQHDLILFVCGKKSSNGKVLFEECCKVNPESKLVSDISEINTGWFKEKSSIGICGATSTPKWLMEEVQDFIQKNI
;
A
#
# COMPACT_ATOMS: atom_id res chain seq x y z
N LYS A 1 2.74 5.59 -23.66
CA LYS A 1 3.67 6.51 -22.99
C LYS A 1 5.11 5.95 -22.91
N GLY A 2 5.47 4.98 -23.77
CA GLY A 2 6.85 4.54 -23.94
C GLY A 2 7.40 3.54 -22.92
N LEU A 3 6.65 3.19 -21.85
CA LEU A 3 7.06 2.17 -20.90
C LEU A 3 6.46 0.81 -21.25
N ILE A 4 7.29 -0.23 -21.20
CA ILE A 4 6.89 -1.62 -21.36
C ILE A 4 6.91 -2.28 -19.98
N THR A 5 5.80 -2.92 -19.61
CA THR A 5 5.76 -3.70 -18.36
C THR A 5 6.45 -5.03 -18.57
N ILE A 6 7.38 -5.34 -17.68
CA ILE A 6 8.14 -6.60 -17.66
C ILE A 6 7.92 -7.34 -16.35
N ASN A 7 8.18 -8.64 -16.35
CA ASN A 7 8.22 -9.49 -15.16
C ASN A 7 9.67 -9.86 -14.79
N HIS A 8 9.87 -10.59 -13.69
CA HIS A 8 11.21 -11.00 -13.23
C HIS A 8 11.94 -11.94 -14.21
N GLU A 9 11.22 -12.76 -14.97
CA GLU A 9 11.86 -13.64 -15.98
C GLU A 9 12.34 -12.82 -17.18
N ASP A 10 11.58 -11.79 -17.56
CA ASP A 10 12.03 -10.86 -18.61
C ASP A 10 13.27 -10.10 -18.14
N LEU A 11 13.31 -9.67 -16.87
CA LEU A 11 14.45 -8.96 -16.30
C LEU A 11 15.76 -9.76 -16.42
N LYS A 12 15.73 -11.07 -16.23
CA LYS A 12 16.89 -11.97 -16.37
C LYS A 12 17.48 -11.98 -17.77
N ARG A 13 16.66 -11.68 -18.79
CA ARG A 13 17.05 -11.72 -20.21
C ARG A 13 17.50 -10.37 -20.75
N LEU A 14 17.11 -9.28 -20.07
CA LEU A 14 17.45 -7.93 -20.49
C LEU A 14 18.91 -7.58 -20.15
N LYS A 15 19.54 -6.77 -20.97
CA LYS A 15 20.90 -6.24 -20.74
C LYS A 15 21.00 -4.80 -21.26
N ASN A 16 21.79 -3.98 -20.58
CA ASN A 16 22.10 -2.60 -20.99
C ASN A 16 20.85 -1.74 -21.23
N VAL A 17 19.84 -1.87 -20.38
CA VAL A 17 18.58 -1.11 -20.43
C VAL A 17 18.31 -0.37 -19.14
N LYS A 18 17.34 0.58 -19.16
CA LYS A 18 16.84 1.23 -17.96
C LYS A 18 15.55 0.56 -17.51
N VAL A 19 15.43 0.27 -16.21
CA VAL A 19 14.25 -0.33 -15.61
C VAL A 19 13.75 0.54 -14.47
N LEU A 20 12.46 0.88 -14.49
CA LEU A 20 11.78 1.60 -13.41
C LEU A 20 11.16 0.60 -12.44
N LEU A 21 11.61 0.60 -11.18
CA LEU A 21 10.99 -0.16 -10.11
C LEU A 21 9.82 0.63 -9.51
N ARG A 22 8.77 -0.11 -9.16
CA ARG A 22 7.53 0.46 -8.61
C ARG A 22 7.66 0.78 -7.11
N ALA A 23 6.70 1.54 -6.60
CA ALA A 23 6.66 1.95 -5.19
C ALA A 23 6.59 0.80 -4.16
N HIS A 24 6.31 -0.42 -4.60
CA HIS A 24 6.14 -1.60 -3.74
C HIS A 24 7.45 -2.21 -3.23
N GLY A 25 8.59 -1.79 -3.78
CA GLY A 25 9.89 -2.41 -3.48
C GLY A 25 10.07 -3.77 -4.14
N GLU A 26 11.31 -4.19 -4.23
CA GLU A 26 11.70 -5.44 -4.87
C GLU A 26 12.58 -6.28 -3.92
N PRO A 27 12.65 -7.62 -4.08
CA PRO A 27 13.59 -8.44 -3.34
C PRO A 27 15.04 -8.13 -3.75
N PRO A 28 16.04 -8.40 -2.87
CA PRO A 28 17.46 -8.19 -3.18
C PRO A 28 17.93 -8.84 -4.48
N GLU A 29 17.34 -9.96 -4.85
CA GLU A 29 17.63 -10.69 -6.08
C GLU A 29 17.42 -9.84 -7.35
N THR A 30 16.39 -8.98 -7.36
CA THR A 30 16.12 -8.06 -8.49
C THR A 30 17.30 -7.12 -8.72
N TYR A 31 17.87 -6.57 -7.65
CA TYR A 31 19.02 -5.67 -7.73
C TYR A 31 20.30 -6.42 -8.13
N ARG A 32 20.47 -7.67 -7.69
CA ARG A 32 21.59 -8.54 -8.08
C ARG A 32 21.56 -8.81 -9.58
N ILE A 33 20.42 -9.25 -10.11
CA ILE A 33 20.23 -9.52 -11.54
C ILE A 33 20.47 -8.26 -12.37
N ALA A 34 19.95 -7.11 -11.92
CA ALA A 34 20.16 -5.85 -12.61
C ALA A 34 21.64 -5.47 -12.71
N LYS A 35 22.39 -5.66 -11.61
CA LYS A 35 23.84 -5.40 -11.60
C LYS A 35 24.60 -6.33 -12.55
N GLU A 36 24.28 -7.62 -12.53
CA GLU A 36 24.94 -8.62 -13.39
C GLU A 36 24.66 -8.39 -14.88
N ASN A 37 23.48 -7.88 -15.22
CA ASN A 37 23.06 -7.61 -16.58
C ASN A 37 23.32 -6.18 -17.04
N ASN A 38 24.03 -5.37 -16.28
CA ASN A 38 24.28 -3.94 -16.57
C ASN A 38 22.97 -3.17 -16.83
N ILE A 39 21.94 -3.40 -16.00
CA ILE A 39 20.66 -2.71 -16.05
C ILE A 39 20.72 -1.50 -15.11
N GLU A 40 20.42 -0.31 -15.65
CA GLU A 40 20.27 0.90 -14.85
C GLU A 40 18.90 0.90 -14.16
N ILE A 41 18.89 0.84 -12.83
CA ILE A 41 17.65 0.91 -12.05
C ILE A 41 17.29 2.36 -11.74
N ILE A 42 16.07 2.74 -12.10
CA ILE A 42 15.39 3.93 -11.58
C ILE A 42 14.47 3.45 -10.46
N ASP A 43 14.89 3.62 -9.22
CA ASP A 43 14.15 3.08 -8.07
C ASP A 43 13.13 4.10 -7.54
N ALA A 44 11.83 3.82 -7.78
CA ALA A 44 10.72 4.60 -7.27
C ALA A 44 10.06 3.94 -6.04
N THR A 45 10.77 3.07 -5.35
CA THR A 45 10.25 2.42 -4.13
C THR A 45 9.89 3.46 -3.07
N CYS A 46 8.71 3.31 -2.48
CA CYS A 46 8.26 4.19 -1.41
C CYS A 46 9.25 4.14 -0.23
N PRO A 47 9.71 5.30 0.31
CA PRO A 47 10.63 5.33 1.44
C PRO A 47 10.14 4.53 2.66
N VAL A 48 8.83 4.49 2.91
CA VAL A 48 8.23 3.68 3.99
C VAL A 48 8.46 2.19 3.76
N VAL A 49 8.33 1.73 2.52
CA VAL A 49 8.59 0.33 2.15
C VAL A 49 10.07 0.00 2.26
N LEU A 50 10.97 0.89 1.81
CA LEU A 50 12.42 0.70 1.96
C LEU A 50 12.83 0.57 3.42
N GLN A 51 12.31 1.43 4.30
CA GLN A 51 12.57 1.35 5.74
C GLN A 51 12.07 0.03 6.34
N LEU A 52 10.89 -0.44 5.91
CA LEU A 52 10.36 -1.71 6.34
C LEU A 52 11.22 -2.89 5.87
N GLN A 53 11.65 -2.89 4.62
CA GLN A 53 12.56 -3.91 4.08
C GLN A 53 13.87 -3.97 4.88
N GLN A 54 14.50 -2.81 5.15
CA GLN A 54 15.73 -2.74 5.96
C GLN A 54 15.51 -3.25 7.38
N LYS A 55 14.38 -2.93 7.98
CA LYS A 55 14.03 -3.38 9.34
C LYS A 55 13.85 -4.90 9.40
N ILE A 56 13.13 -5.48 8.44
CA ILE A 56 12.93 -6.94 8.34
C ILE A 56 14.26 -7.64 8.11
N LYS A 57 15.08 -7.14 7.18
CA LYS A 57 16.42 -7.68 6.90
C LYS A 57 17.27 -7.72 8.17
N ARG A 58 17.37 -6.61 8.89
CA ARG A 58 18.13 -6.55 10.15
C ARG A 58 17.60 -7.53 11.19
N SER A 59 16.27 -7.55 11.40
CA SER A 59 15.68 -8.52 12.33
C SER A 59 15.97 -9.96 11.94
N TYR A 60 15.95 -10.28 10.65
CA TYR A 60 16.27 -11.62 10.18
C TYR A 60 17.74 -11.98 10.44
N GLU A 61 18.67 -11.07 10.17
CA GLU A 61 20.11 -11.25 10.43
C GLU A 61 20.44 -11.40 11.93
N GLU A 62 19.62 -10.81 12.80
CA GLU A 62 19.76 -10.88 14.28
C GLU A 62 18.98 -12.06 14.90
N THR A 63 18.13 -12.76 14.14
CA THR A 63 17.30 -13.86 14.62
C THR A 63 18.01 -15.19 14.42
N ASP A 64 18.16 -15.94 15.51
CA ASP A 64 18.59 -17.34 15.42
C ASP A 64 17.45 -18.18 14.81
N PRO A 65 17.67 -18.85 13.67
CA PRO A 65 16.62 -19.59 12.95
C PRO A 65 16.06 -20.77 13.73
N ASP A 66 16.80 -21.31 14.70
CA ASP A 66 16.34 -22.43 15.53
C ASP A 66 15.35 -21.97 16.60
N THR A 67 15.49 -20.74 17.10
CA THR A 67 14.72 -20.21 18.24
C THR A 67 13.78 -19.07 17.88
N GLY A 68 13.90 -18.50 16.69
CA GLY A 68 13.09 -17.37 16.25
C GLY A 68 12.54 -17.48 14.83
N GLN A 69 11.57 -16.66 14.50
CA GLN A 69 10.98 -16.57 13.16
C GLN A 69 10.49 -15.16 12.85
N ILE A 70 10.52 -14.80 11.57
CA ILE A 70 9.91 -13.59 11.04
C ILE A 70 8.52 -13.91 10.51
N VAL A 71 7.51 -13.19 10.98
CA VAL A 71 6.12 -13.31 10.51
C VAL A 71 5.68 -12.01 9.87
N ILE A 72 5.06 -12.09 8.69
CA ILE A 72 4.56 -10.95 7.94
C ILE A 72 3.05 -11.06 7.76
N TYR A 73 2.29 -10.16 8.38
CA TYR A 73 0.87 -10.01 8.12
C TYR A 73 0.67 -9.25 6.81
N GLY A 74 0.35 -9.95 5.74
CA GLY A 74 0.26 -9.40 4.39
C GLY A 74 -0.48 -10.31 3.43
N LYS A 75 -0.75 -9.84 2.21
CA LYS A 75 -1.37 -10.64 1.15
C LYS A 75 -0.31 -11.41 0.39
N ARG A 76 -0.37 -12.74 0.37
CA ARG A 76 0.53 -13.59 -0.42
C ARG A 76 0.50 -13.22 -1.90
N GLY A 77 1.66 -13.18 -2.53
CA GLY A 77 1.80 -12.80 -3.94
C GLY A 77 1.67 -11.30 -4.24
N HIS A 78 1.36 -10.48 -3.25
CA HIS A 78 1.39 -9.02 -3.42
C HIS A 78 2.85 -8.56 -3.61
N ALA A 79 3.10 -7.64 -4.54
CA ALA A 79 4.44 -7.18 -4.88
C ALA A 79 5.25 -6.70 -3.66
N GLU A 80 4.64 -5.90 -2.78
CA GLU A 80 5.27 -5.45 -1.54
C GLU A 80 5.67 -6.64 -0.65
N VAL A 81 4.76 -7.60 -0.44
CA VAL A 81 5.02 -8.76 0.42
C VAL A 81 6.13 -9.64 -0.16
N ASN A 82 6.16 -9.81 -1.48
CA ASN A 82 7.26 -10.51 -2.16
C ASN A 82 8.61 -9.83 -1.89
N GLY A 83 8.65 -8.49 -1.96
CA GLY A 83 9.83 -7.70 -1.62
C GLY A 83 10.26 -7.85 -0.15
N LEU A 84 9.29 -7.93 0.78
CA LEU A 84 9.55 -8.15 2.21
C LEU A 84 10.09 -9.56 2.49
N VAL A 85 9.45 -10.59 1.94
CA VAL A 85 9.87 -12.00 2.06
C VAL A 85 11.26 -12.20 1.47
N GLY A 86 11.58 -11.50 0.38
CA GLY A 86 12.93 -11.52 -0.21
C GLY A 86 14.04 -11.05 0.72
N GLN A 87 13.73 -10.19 1.72
CA GLN A 87 14.72 -9.74 2.73
C GLN A 87 15.12 -10.85 3.72
N THR A 88 14.39 -11.96 3.74
CA THR A 88 14.62 -13.13 4.61
C THR A 88 14.95 -14.38 3.79
N HIS A 89 15.49 -14.23 2.60
CA HIS A 89 15.77 -15.34 1.67
C HIS A 89 14.59 -16.29 1.42
N GLY A 90 13.35 -15.81 1.62
CA GLY A 90 12.13 -16.59 1.44
C GLY A 90 11.62 -17.30 2.72
N GLU A 91 12.30 -17.16 3.85
CA GLU A 91 11.98 -17.88 5.09
C GLU A 91 10.90 -17.25 5.95
N ALA A 92 10.55 -15.97 5.72
CA ALA A 92 9.49 -15.34 6.47
C ALA A 92 8.14 -16.03 6.25
N VAL A 93 7.42 -16.25 7.35
CA VAL A 93 6.06 -16.80 7.34
C VAL A 93 5.07 -15.71 7.00
N VAL A 94 4.34 -15.83 5.89
CA VAL A 94 3.28 -14.89 5.51
C VAL A 94 1.92 -15.41 5.96
N ILE A 95 1.18 -14.55 6.67
CA ILE A 95 -0.20 -14.80 7.11
C ILE A 95 -1.12 -13.71 6.57
N GLU A 96 -2.31 -14.07 6.10
CA GLU A 96 -3.33 -13.13 5.62
C GLU A 96 -4.45 -12.92 6.63
N SER A 97 -4.74 -13.96 7.43
CA SER A 97 -5.77 -14.00 8.47
C SER A 97 -5.38 -14.99 9.59
N LEU A 98 -6.27 -15.17 10.55
CA LEU A 98 -6.12 -16.18 11.62
C LEU A 98 -6.11 -17.62 11.09
N ASP A 99 -6.68 -17.89 9.93
CA ASP A 99 -6.71 -19.21 9.31
C ASP A 99 -5.31 -19.70 8.92
N ASP A 100 -4.37 -18.79 8.75
CA ASP A 100 -2.97 -19.10 8.42
C ASP A 100 -2.09 -19.43 9.65
N PHE A 101 -2.65 -19.43 10.84
CA PHE A 101 -1.89 -19.60 12.09
C PHE A 101 -1.22 -20.96 12.23
N SER A 102 -1.71 -21.98 11.54
CA SER A 102 -1.02 -23.28 11.44
C SER A 102 0.38 -23.21 10.84
N ARG A 103 0.74 -22.11 10.21
CA ARG A 103 2.07 -21.86 9.61
C ARG A 103 3.07 -21.26 10.60
N ILE A 104 2.60 -20.78 11.74
CA ILE A 104 3.43 -20.14 12.78
C ILE A 104 3.85 -21.22 13.78
N ASP A 105 5.13 -21.25 14.13
CA ASP A 105 5.62 -22.02 15.25
C ASP A 105 5.58 -21.19 16.53
N PHE A 106 4.58 -21.44 17.37
CA PHE A 106 4.40 -20.74 18.62
C PHE A 106 5.41 -21.07 19.72
N ASN A 107 6.32 -22.05 19.47
CA ASN A 107 7.43 -22.37 20.37
C ASN A 107 8.68 -21.54 20.08
N LYS A 108 8.65 -20.71 19.05
CA LYS A 108 9.73 -19.78 18.69
C LYS A 108 9.42 -18.35 19.10
N GLN A 109 10.46 -17.55 19.30
CA GLN A 109 10.29 -16.10 19.35
C GLN A 109 9.71 -15.61 18.02
N ILE A 110 8.73 -14.73 18.06
CA ILE A 110 8.08 -14.18 16.88
C ILE A 110 8.44 -12.72 16.71
N SER A 111 8.97 -12.34 15.54
CA SER A 111 9.09 -10.94 15.10
C SER A 111 8.04 -10.67 14.03
N LEU A 112 6.94 -10.01 14.41
CA LEU A 112 5.77 -9.76 13.58
C LEU A 112 5.83 -8.37 12.92
N TYR A 113 5.66 -8.35 11.62
CA TYR A 113 5.56 -7.15 10.78
C TYR A 113 4.23 -7.13 10.02
N SER A 114 3.82 -5.95 9.55
CA SER A 114 2.66 -5.80 8.67
C SER A 114 3.04 -5.21 7.32
N GLN A 115 2.40 -5.70 6.26
CA GLN A 115 2.34 -4.99 4.99
C GLN A 115 1.77 -3.58 5.21
N THR A 116 2.36 -2.57 4.55
CA THR A 116 2.06 -1.16 4.81
C THR A 116 0.59 -0.76 4.56
N THR A 117 -0.14 -1.57 3.80
CA THR A 117 -1.53 -1.29 3.38
C THR A 117 -2.58 -2.15 4.08
N LYS A 118 -2.21 -2.93 5.11
CA LYS A 118 -3.18 -3.70 5.92
C LYS A 118 -3.94 -2.79 6.90
N SER A 119 -5.04 -3.29 7.47
CA SER A 119 -5.80 -2.55 8.46
C SER A 119 -5.16 -2.60 9.85
N VAL A 120 -5.22 -1.49 10.57
CA VAL A 120 -4.71 -1.40 11.96
C VAL A 120 -5.46 -2.36 12.88
N ASP A 121 -6.80 -2.44 12.75
CA ASP A 121 -7.61 -3.34 13.58
C ASP A 121 -7.35 -4.81 13.27
N GLY A 122 -7.10 -5.15 11.99
CA GLY A 122 -6.68 -6.50 11.62
C GLY A 122 -5.33 -6.87 12.23
N PHE A 123 -4.36 -5.95 12.23
CA PHE A 123 -3.07 -6.16 12.84
C PHE A 123 -3.17 -6.35 14.37
N LYS A 124 -3.97 -5.54 15.06
CA LYS A 124 -4.22 -5.69 16.50
C LYS A 124 -4.78 -7.07 16.85
N LYS A 125 -5.78 -7.53 16.09
CA LYS A 125 -6.36 -8.88 16.28
C LYS A 125 -5.31 -9.99 16.10
N ILE A 126 -4.43 -9.87 15.10
CA ILE A 126 -3.32 -10.81 14.90
C ILE A 126 -2.36 -10.81 16.10
N VAL A 127 -1.99 -9.63 16.62
CA VAL A 127 -1.12 -9.50 17.81
C VAL A 127 -1.76 -10.15 19.03
N GLU A 128 -3.04 -9.87 19.30
CA GLU A 128 -3.80 -10.45 20.41
C GLU A 128 -3.83 -11.98 20.34
N GLU A 129 -4.16 -12.54 19.19
CA GLU A 129 -4.26 -13.99 18.97
C GLU A 129 -2.90 -14.70 19.04
N ILE A 130 -1.82 -14.09 18.52
CA ILE A 130 -0.47 -14.64 18.68
C ILE A 130 -0.09 -14.66 20.17
N THR A 131 -0.35 -13.56 20.88
CA THR A 131 -0.04 -13.45 22.31
C THR A 131 -0.73 -14.56 23.14
N LEU A 132 -1.99 -14.89 22.79
CA LEU A 132 -2.76 -15.94 23.48
C LEU A 132 -2.23 -17.36 23.19
N ARG A 133 -1.65 -17.58 22.02
CA ARG A 133 -1.21 -18.92 21.57
C ARG A 133 0.27 -19.17 21.80
N GLN A 134 1.05 -18.14 22.04
CA GLN A 134 2.49 -18.28 22.20
C GLN A 134 2.83 -19.08 23.47
N SER A 135 3.78 -20.00 23.34
CA SER A 135 4.23 -20.85 24.42
C SER A 135 4.84 -20.01 25.55
N SER A 136 4.65 -20.47 26.81
CA SER A 136 5.21 -19.81 27.98
C SER A 136 6.73 -19.64 27.85
N GLY A 137 7.19 -18.43 28.13
CA GLY A 137 8.61 -18.06 28.05
C GLY A 137 9.08 -17.57 26.66
N GLN A 138 8.25 -17.70 25.63
CA GLN A 138 8.58 -17.15 24.32
C GLN A 138 8.19 -15.66 24.21
N LYS A 139 8.90 -14.93 23.36
CA LYS A 139 8.72 -13.47 23.20
C LYS A 139 8.07 -13.14 21.86
N LEU A 140 7.01 -12.32 21.90
CA LEU A 140 6.45 -11.65 20.74
C LEU A 140 7.04 -10.23 20.64
N LEU A 141 7.75 -9.98 19.55
CA LEU A 141 8.13 -8.65 19.12
C LEU A 141 7.22 -8.26 17.96
N TYR A 142 6.42 -7.23 18.10
CA TYR A 142 5.56 -6.79 17.01
C TYR A 142 5.82 -5.32 16.65
N TYR A 143 5.74 -5.05 15.37
CA TYR A 143 6.04 -3.75 14.80
C TYR A 143 4.86 -3.31 13.93
N ASP A 144 4.15 -2.28 14.37
CA ASP A 144 3.10 -1.66 13.56
C ASP A 144 3.76 -0.87 12.42
N THR A 145 3.92 -1.54 11.29
CA THR A 145 4.54 -1.01 10.06
C THR A 145 3.52 -0.55 9.03
N ILE A 146 2.23 -0.43 9.43
CA ILE A 146 1.18 0.09 8.58
C ILE A 146 1.44 1.57 8.30
N CYS A 147 1.39 1.95 7.03
CA CYS A 147 1.60 3.33 6.62
C CYS A 147 0.48 4.23 7.16
N ARG A 148 0.83 5.25 7.95
CA ARG A 148 -0.16 6.19 8.52
C ARG A 148 -0.90 6.99 7.45
N GLN A 149 -0.27 7.27 6.32
CA GLN A 149 -0.95 7.89 5.16
C GLN A 149 -2.07 6.99 4.62
N VAL A 150 -1.91 5.67 4.69
CA VAL A 150 -2.94 4.71 4.29
C VAL A 150 -3.99 4.55 5.40
N ALA A 151 -3.55 4.32 6.65
CA ALA A 151 -4.42 4.10 7.78
C ALA A 151 -5.40 5.27 8.05
N ASN A 152 -4.88 6.50 7.93
CA ASN A 152 -5.66 7.71 8.20
C ASN A 152 -6.49 8.18 6.99
N ARG A 153 -6.38 7.52 5.85
CA ARG A 153 -6.99 8.00 4.61
C ARG A 153 -8.51 8.01 4.66
N ILE A 154 -9.12 6.94 5.16
CA ILE A 154 -10.58 6.86 5.29
C ILE A 154 -11.11 7.90 6.28
N PRO A 155 -10.58 8.00 7.52
CA PRO A 155 -10.96 9.08 8.42
C PRO A 155 -10.82 10.48 7.81
N ASN A 156 -9.68 10.77 7.18
CA ASN A 156 -9.40 12.09 6.60
C ASN A 156 -10.35 12.41 5.43
N ILE A 157 -10.64 11.45 4.55
CA ILE A 157 -11.54 11.69 3.42
C ILE A 157 -12.99 11.91 3.88
N ARG A 158 -13.43 11.18 4.91
CA ARG A 158 -14.75 11.38 5.52
C ARG A 158 -14.87 12.77 6.16
N GLU A 159 -13.84 13.18 6.89
CA GLU A 159 -13.83 14.50 7.52
C GLU A 159 -13.83 15.61 6.45
N PHE A 160 -12.97 15.48 5.44
CA PHE A 160 -12.97 16.41 4.30
C PHE A 160 -14.33 16.48 3.61
N ALA A 161 -14.97 15.33 3.37
CA ALA A 161 -16.26 15.28 2.68
C ALA A 161 -17.40 15.96 3.48
N ARG A 162 -17.35 15.91 4.83
CA ARG A 162 -18.34 16.59 5.69
C ARG A 162 -18.25 18.12 5.64
N GLN A 163 -17.07 18.64 5.32
CA GLN A 163 -16.81 20.09 5.34
C GLN A 163 -17.27 20.83 4.09
N HIS A 164 -17.81 20.12 3.07
CA HIS A 164 -18.18 20.70 1.79
C HIS A 164 -19.61 20.33 1.38
N ASP A 165 -20.27 21.23 0.64
CA ASP A 165 -21.62 21.02 0.13
C ASP A 165 -21.66 20.04 -1.04
N LEU A 166 -20.57 19.96 -1.82
CA LEU A 166 -20.39 19.07 -2.95
C LEU A 166 -18.97 18.51 -2.92
N ILE A 167 -18.83 17.23 -3.19
CA ILE A 167 -17.54 16.57 -3.39
C ILE A 167 -17.39 16.12 -4.84
N LEU A 168 -16.33 16.58 -5.51
CA LEU A 168 -15.87 15.97 -6.75
C LEU A 168 -14.70 15.02 -6.44
N PHE A 169 -14.99 13.74 -6.47
CA PHE A 169 -14.00 12.70 -6.25
C PHE A 169 -13.37 12.27 -7.57
N VAL A 170 -12.10 12.63 -7.78
CA VAL A 170 -11.39 12.41 -9.04
C VAL A 170 -10.64 11.08 -9.01
N CYS A 171 -11.02 10.13 -9.86
CA CYS A 171 -10.23 8.90 -10.01
C CYS A 171 -10.54 8.19 -11.33
N GLY A 172 -9.58 7.37 -11.80
CA GLY A 172 -9.79 6.52 -12.97
C GLY A 172 -10.88 5.46 -12.75
N LYS A 173 -11.71 5.20 -13.76
CA LYS A 173 -12.85 4.24 -13.72
C LYS A 173 -12.49 2.83 -13.23
N LYS A 174 -11.23 2.40 -13.42
CA LYS A 174 -10.72 1.07 -13.03
C LYS A 174 -10.03 1.06 -11.67
N SER A 175 -9.98 2.18 -10.94
CA SER A 175 -9.30 2.29 -9.64
C SER A 175 -10.14 1.64 -8.53
N SER A 176 -9.78 0.43 -8.09
CA SER A 176 -10.46 -0.25 -6.98
C SER A 176 -10.37 0.55 -5.68
N ASN A 177 -9.18 1.10 -5.37
CA ASN A 177 -8.98 1.93 -4.20
C ASN A 177 -9.77 3.25 -4.29
N GLY A 178 -9.85 3.84 -5.50
CA GLY A 178 -10.67 5.03 -5.74
C GLY A 178 -12.15 4.80 -5.44
N LYS A 179 -12.69 3.67 -5.86
CA LYS A 179 -14.09 3.31 -5.60
C LYS A 179 -14.38 3.19 -4.11
N VAL A 180 -13.53 2.49 -3.35
CA VAL A 180 -13.68 2.36 -1.89
C VAL A 180 -13.67 3.73 -1.21
N LEU A 181 -12.74 4.61 -1.57
CA LEU A 181 -12.66 5.95 -0.98
C LEU A 181 -13.85 6.84 -1.38
N PHE A 182 -14.34 6.71 -2.62
CA PHE A 182 -15.53 7.41 -3.06
C PHE A 182 -16.78 6.95 -2.30
N GLU A 183 -16.95 5.65 -2.07
CA GLU A 183 -18.03 5.12 -1.23
C GLU A 183 -17.98 5.69 0.18
N GLU A 184 -16.77 5.88 0.73
CA GLU A 184 -16.59 6.50 2.05
C GLU A 184 -16.97 7.99 2.07
N CYS A 185 -16.76 8.71 0.95
CA CYS A 185 -17.30 10.08 0.79
C CYS A 185 -18.83 10.07 0.77
N CYS A 186 -19.43 9.19 -0.03
CA CYS A 186 -20.89 9.09 -0.15
C CYS A 186 -21.60 8.77 1.17
N LYS A 187 -20.96 7.98 2.06
CA LYS A 187 -21.53 7.67 3.39
C LYS A 187 -21.72 8.89 4.27
N VAL A 188 -20.95 9.94 4.08
CA VAL A 188 -20.95 11.14 4.93
C VAL A 188 -21.40 12.41 4.20
N ASN A 189 -21.35 12.39 2.88
CA ASN A 189 -21.83 13.47 2.01
C ASN A 189 -22.49 12.87 0.76
N PRO A 190 -23.84 12.79 0.71
CA PRO A 190 -24.59 12.24 -0.44
C PRO A 190 -24.37 13.04 -1.75
N GLU A 191 -23.95 14.32 -1.64
CA GLU A 191 -23.61 15.16 -2.78
C GLU A 191 -22.17 14.91 -3.29
N SER A 192 -21.66 13.66 -3.14
CA SER A 192 -20.39 13.25 -3.72
C SER A 192 -20.59 12.74 -5.15
N LYS A 193 -19.78 13.22 -6.10
CA LYS A 193 -19.81 12.83 -7.51
C LYS A 193 -18.44 12.27 -7.90
N LEU A 194 -18.43 11.10 -8.53
CA LEU A 194 -17.20 10.51 -9.07
C LEU A 194 -16.98 11.03 -10.48
N VAL A 195 -15.79 11.54 -10.76
CA VAL A 195 -15.39 12.01 -12.09
C VAL A 195 -14.03 11.42 -12.47
N SER A 196 -13.90 11.01 -13.71
CA SER A 196 -12.62 10.53 -14.26
C SER A 196 -12.03 11.49 -15.29
N ASP A 197 -12.83 12.44 -15.75
CA ASP A 197 -12.50 13.45 -16.76
C ASP A 197 -13.41 14.67 -16.59
N ILE A 198 -12.95 15.86 -17.00
CA ILE A 198 -13.72 17.10 -16.91
C ILE A 198 -15.03 17.06 -17.72
N SER A 199 -15.07 16.28 -18.80
CA SER A 199 -16.29 16.12 -19.64
C SER A 199 -17.45 15.44 -18.91
N GLU A 200 -17.19 14.77 -17.78
CA GLU A 200 -18.20 14.14 -16.94
C GLU A 200 -18.82 15.13 -15.92
N ILE A 201 -18.29 16.33 -15.81
CA ILE A 201 -18.76 17.31 -14.84
C ILE A 201 -20.00 18.03 -15.38
N ASN A 202 -21.10 17.92 -14.62
CA ASN A 202 -22.31 18.68 -14.89
C ASN A 202 -22.29 19.98 -14.08
N THR A 203 -22.24 21.13 -14.75
CA THR A 203 -22.24 22.46 -14.10
C THR A 203 -23.48 22.72 -13.25
N GLY A 204 -24.60 22.03 -13.53
CA GLY A 204 -25.80 22.04 -12.70
C GLY A 204 -25.57 21.56 -11.26
N TRP A 205 -24.53 20.77 -10.99
CA TRP A 205 -24.19 20.32 -9.65
C TRP A 205 -23.71 21.48 -8.75
N PHE A 206 -23.24 22.57 -9.35
CA PHE A 206 -22.68 23.72 -8.62
C PHE A 206 -23.75 24.67 -8.09
N LYS A 207 -24.99 24.57 -8.60
CA LYS A 207 -26.07 25.45 -8.18
C LYS A 207 -26.31 25.33 -6.68
N GLU A 208 -26.44 26.52 -6.04
CA GLU A 208 -26.69 26.62 -4.58
C GLU A 208 -25.65 25.97 -3.69
N LYS A 209 -24.44 25.72 -4.19
CA LYS A 209 -23.32 25.20 -3.39
C LYS A 209 -22.36 26.32 -3.02
N SER A 210 -22.13 26.47 -1.71
CA SER A 210 -21.19 27.46 -1.16
C SER A 210 -19.77 26.95 -1.12
N SER A 211 -19.60 25.63 -1.06
CA SER A 211 -18.29 24.98 -0.99
C SER A 211 -18.23 23.71 -1.82
N ILE A 212 -17.16 23.56 -2.60
CA ILE A 212 -16.89 22.37 -3.43
C ILE A 212 -15.54 21.81 -3.05
N GLY A 213 -15.53 20.58 -2.55
CA GLY A 213 -14.31 19.85 -2.23
C GLY A 213 -13.85 19.00 -3.41
N ILE A 214 -12.57 19.11 -3.78
CA ILE A 214 -11.93 18.26 -4.79
C ILE A 214 -10.98 17.31 -4.08
N CYS A 215 -11.17 16.02 -4.25
CA CYS A 215 -10.29 15.00 -3.71
C CYS A 215 -10.16 13.81 -4.67
N GLY A 216 -9.27 12.86 -4.38
CA GLY A 216 -9.06 11.76 -5.30
C GLY A 216 -8.30 10.58 -4.69
N ALA A 217 -8.14 9.52 -5.49
CA ALA A 217 -7.33 8.37 -5.13
C ALA A 217 -5.82 8.72 -5.13
N THR A 218 -4.98 7.92 -4.44
CA THR A 218 -3.51 8.12 -4.43
C THR A 218 -2.90 8.10 -5.83
N SER A 219 -3.51 7.34 -6.73
CA SER A 219 -3.07 7.22 -8.11
C SER A 219 -3.61 8.32 -9.03
N THR A 220 -4.43 9.23 -8.49
CA THR A 220 -4.95 10.36 -9.28
C THR A 220 -3.83 11.36 -9.50
N PRO A 221 -3.47 11.68 -10.76
CA PRO A 221 -2.44 12.66 -11.04
C PRO A 221 -2.86 14.05 -10.54
N LYS A 222 -1.91 14.82 -10.01
CA LYS A 222 -2.15 16.16 -9.50
C LYS A 222 -2.71 17.08 -10.61
N TRP A 223 -2.17 17.01 -11.83
CA TRP A 223 -2.62 17.80 -12.97
C TRP A 223 -4.11 17.61 -13.31
N LEU A 224 -4.65 16.39 -13.11
CA LEU A 224 -6.08 16.13 -13.37
C LEU A 224 -6.97 16.80 -12.31
N MET A 225 -6.51 16.84 -11.06
CA MET A 225 -7.23 17.57 -10.00
C MET A 225 -7.18 19.07 -10.23
N GLU A 226 -6.05 19.59 -10.71
CA GLU A 226 -5.88 21.01 -11.09
C GLU A 226 -6.78 21.36 -12.28
N GLU A 227 -6.88 20.48 -13.28
CA GLU A 227 -7.78 20.66 -14.43
C GLU A 227 -9.26 20.73 -14.01
N VAL A 228 -9.67 19.87 -13.07
CA VAL A 228 -11.01 19.91 -12.47
C VAL A 228 -11.22 21.21 -11.70
N GLN A 229 -10.24 21.68 -10.95
CA GLN A 229 -10.30 22.96 -10.24
C GLN A 229 -10.48 24.13 -11.20
N ASP A 230 -9.67 24.19 -12.24
CA ASP A 230 -9.74 25.26 -13.27
C ASP A 230 -11.10 25.25 -13.99
N PHE A 231 -11.64 24.06 -14.26
CA PHE A 231 -12.97 23.94 -14.87
C PHE A 231 -14.05 24.51 -13.96
N ILE A 232 -14.02 24.18 -12.67
CA ILE A 232 -14.98 24.72 -11.69
C ILE A 232 -14.88 26.24 -11.63
N GLN A 233 -13.67 26.80 -11.48
CA GLN A 233 -13.46 28.25 -11.37
C GLN A 233 -13.96 29.04 -12.59
N LYS A 234 -14.00 28.40 -13.76
CA LYS A 234 -14.50 29.05 -15.00
C LYS A 234 -16.01 28.95 -15.17
N ASN A 235 -16.70 28.12 -14.40
CA ASN A 235 -18.12 27.77 -14.59
C ASN A 235 -19.01 28.04 -13.36
N ILE A 236 -18.44 28.69 -12.31
CA ILE A 236 -19.19 29.18 -11.14
C ILE A 236 -19.48 30.69 -11.23
#